data_adabfc247496958332e91a4eb3008f02
#
_entry.id   adabfc247496958332e91a4eb3008f02
#
_cell.length_a   1.000
_cell.length_b   1.000
_cell.length_c   1.000
_cell.angle_alpha   90.00
_cell.angle_beta   90.00
_cell.angle_gamma   90.00
#
_symmetry.space_group_name_H-M   'P 1'
#
loop_
_entity.id
_entity.type
_entity.pdbx_description
1 polymer ?
#
loop_
_entity_poly.entity_id
_entity_poly.type
_entity_poly.pdbx_seq_one_letter_code
_entity_poly.pdbx_strand_id
1 'polypeptide(L)'
;MNKKTPKDKTITLCMIVKDESHIIKECLGSMLPYIDRYDITDTGSTDGTPELIKEFMDENGVPGEVYLSDWKGFGDHGGKSGSRTESLRNCDGKADYAWIIDADDYIQGNFEFPENMTHDSYSIRIAREDFTWWRSQIFKTGMGWKYVGVLHEYAECGGNPQPSTDRIFGDYSITARTLGARNVGISTEEKYKKDAAALEEAMKDEPDNSRYQFYLAQSYFDSQQWEKSKEAYLRRTEMGGWEEEVYYAHFRVGILNAILNRPWPEIQQAFLEAYNARPLRAEPLYQIARLYRQVHDKPILAYGFAKMALEIPYPQQDILFISEDVYKWQLLDELGSTAYYAGKPHIGYAACKRLLDENLAPPEHRDRIMENFKSYEKVVMEIQAQTAQQEMARMEEERRRKKEEKEAKRLAPKKPTKTESVKSRYKKRAKR
;
A
#
# COMPACT_ATOMS: atom_id res chain seq x y z
N MET A 1 16.68 2.24 32.59
CA MET A 1 16.32 2.68 31.21
C MET A 1 15.51 3.97 31.28
N ASN A 2 15.69 4.92 30.33
CA ASN A 2 14.82 6.10 30.28
C ASN A 2 13.44 5.65 29.82
N LYS A 3 12.44 5.78 30.70
CA LYS A 3 11.03 5.52 30.34
C LYS A 3 10.54 6.56 29.35
N LYS A 4 9.81 6.08 28.35
CA LYS A 4 9.17 6.88 27.28
C LYS A 4 7.64 6.79 27.32
N THR A 5 7.06 6.32 28.45
CA THR A 5 5.60 6.28 28.65
C THR A 5 5.01 7.71 28.67
N PRO A 6 3.74 7.91 28.29
CA PRO A 6 3.08 9.22 28.37
C PRO A 6 3.09 9.73 29.81
N LYS A 7 3.20 11.08 29.99
CA LYS A 7 3.29 11.67 31.34
C LYS A 7 2.07 11.41 32.22
N ASP A 8 0.88 11.41 31.61
CA ASP A 8 -0.41 11.38 32.33
C ASP A 8 -1.21 10.11 32.06
N LYS A 9 -0.60 9.09 31.47
CA LYS A 9 -1.24 7.81 31.12
C LYS A 9 -0.31 6.65 31.40
N THR A 10 -0.88 5.59 31.92
CA THR A 10 -0.19 4.33 32.17
C THR A 10 -0.48 3.31 31.09
N ILE A 11 0.55 2.55 30.71
CA ILE A 11 0.50 1.54 29.67
C ILE A 11 0.79 0.16 30.25
N THR A 12 -0.11 -0.80 30.06
CA THR A 12 0.16 -2.21 30.35
C THR A 12 0.50 -2.97 29.07
N LEU A 13 1.53 -3.82 29.14
CA LEU A 13 1.80 -4.81 28.10
C LEU A 13 0.78 -5.93 28.21
N CYS A 14 0.00 -6.14 27.16
CA CYS A 14 -0.99 -7.20 27.04
C CYS A 14 -0.54 -8.24 26.00
N MET A 15 -0.54 -9.51 26.37
CA MET A 15 -0.07 -10.58 25.47
C MET A 15 -0.73 -11.91 25.82
N ILE A 16 -0.94 -12.76 24.82
CA ILE A 16 -1.15 -14.20 25.03
C ILE A 16 0.13 -14.94 24.64
N VAL A 17 0.55 -15.91 25.43
CA VAL A 17 1.77 -16.70 25.19
C VAL A 17 1.50 -18.19 25.28
N LYS A 18 2.31 -18.98 24.56
CA LYS A 18 2.41 -20.45 24.71
C LYS A 18 3.71 -20.96 24.15
N ASP A 19 4.58 -21.53 25.01
CA ASP A 19 5.87 -22.14 24.65
C ASP A 19 6.81 -21.19 23.88
N GLU A 20 6.95 -19.93 24.36
CA GLU A 20 7.71 -18.84 23.72
C GLU A 20 9.05 -18.55 24.44
N SER A 21 9.53 -19.45 25.31
CA SER A 21 10.75 -19.23 26.12
C SER A 21 12.00 -18.91 25.29
N HIS A 22 12.06 -19.40 24.06
CA HIS A 22 13.19 -19.25 23.14
C HIS A 22 13.29 -17.83 22.52
N ILE A 23 12.22 -17.02 22.55
CA ILE A 23 12.18 -15.75 21.81
C ILE A 23 11.64 -14.57 22.61
N ILE A 24 10.84 -14.81 23.64
CA ILE A 24 10.06 -13.77 24.31
C ILE A 24 10.89 -12.63 24.92
N LYS A 25 12.13 -12.91 25.38
CA LYS A 25 13.00 -11.87 25.99
C LYS A 25 13.33 -10.73 25.04
N GLU A 26 13.42 -10.98 23.74
CA GLU A 26 13.66 -9.94 22.74
C GLU A 26 12.46 -9.00 22.62
N CYS A 27 11.25 -9.57 22.54
CA CYS A 27 10.00 -8.79 22.58
C CYS A 27 9.91 -7.94 23.85
N LEU A 28 10.01 -8.57 25.02
CA LEU A 28 9.92 -7.89 26.30
C LEU A 28 10.96 -6.78 26.44
N GLY A 29 12.22 -7.05 26.05
CA GLY A 29 13.29 -6.06 26.08
C GLY A 29 13.01 -4.84 25.21
N SER A 30 12.42 -5.02 24.05
CA SER A 30 12.03 -3.93 23.16
C SER A 30 10.90 -3.07 23.72
N MET A 31 10.03 -3.66 24.56
CA MET A 31 8.86 -2.99 25.16
C MET A 31 9.15 -2.26 26.47
N LEU A 32 10.19 -2.61 27.18
CA LEU A 32 10.52 -2.02 28.51
C LEU A 32 10.48 -0.49 28.58
N PRO A 33 10.94 0.29 27.57
CA PRO A 33 10.86 1.74 27.63
C PRO A 33 9.42 2.30 27.60
N TYR A 34 8.46 1.54 27.07
CA TYR A 34 7.15 2.00 26.67
C TYR A 34 6.02 1.51 27.56
N ILE A 35 6.30 0.71 28.58
CA ILE A 35 5.31 0.10 29.47
C ILE A 35 5.56 0.47 30.92
N ASP A 36 4.47 0.56 31.72
CA ASP A 36 4.53 0.78 33.17
C ASP A 36 4.32 -0.51 33.94
N ARG A 37 3.61 -1.47 33.32
CA ARG A 37 3.32 -2.79 33.88
C ARG A 37 3.12 -3.82 32.78
N TYR A 38 2.92 -5.08 33.17
CA TYR A 38 2.54 -6.16 32.27
C TYR A 38 1.37 -6.96 32.83
N ASP A 39 0.48 -7.43 31.94
CA ASP A 39 -0.61 -8.35 32.23
C ASP A 39 -0.67 -9.37 31.07
N ILE A 40 0.05 -10.49 31.22
CA ILE A 40 0.27 -11.48 30.19
C ILE A 40 -0.50 -12.75 30.50
N THR A 41 -1.22 -13.31 29.52
CA THR A 41 -1.99 -14.55 29.70
C THR A 41 -1.22 -15.73 29.06
N ASP A 42 -0.76 -16.65 29.90
CA ASP A 42 -0.20 -17.93 29.45
C ASP A 42 -1.33 -18.92 29.16
N THR A 43 -1.29 -19.54 27.98
CA THR A 43 -2.33 -20.46 27.51
C THR A 43 -1.89 -21.94 27.55
N GLY A 44 -1.07 -22.27 28.54
CA GLY A 44 -0.61 -23.64 28.83
C GLY A 44 0.77 -23.94 28.28
N SER A 45 1.76 -23.07 28.61
CA SER A 45 3.17 -23.34 28.33
C SER A 45 3.72 -24.47 29.17
N THR A 46 4.64 -25.22 28.61
CA THR A 46 5.34 -26.34 29.24
C THR A 46 6.86 -26.17 29.25
N ASP A 47 7.37 -25.07 28.68
CA ASP A 47 8.77 -24.78 28.44
C ASP A 47 9.40 -23.77 29.42
N GLY A 48 8.66 -23.37 30.46
CA GLY A 48 9.11 -22.38 31.46
C GLY A 48 8.89 -20.93 31.04
N THR A 49 8.08 -20.65 29.99
CA THR A 49 7.76 -19.29 29.55
C THR A 49 7.20 -18.40 30.67
N PRO A 50 6.23 -18.82 31.52
CA PRO A 50 5.69 -17.99 32.59
C PRO A 50 6.74 -17.55 33.63
N GLU A 51 7.59 -18.46 34.05
CA GLU A 51 8.66 -18.20 35.00
C GLU A 51 9.68 -17.22 34.45
N LEU A 52 10.07 -17.43 33.17
CA LEU A 52 11.01 -16.58 32.46
C LEU A 52 10.49 -15.14 32.30
N ILE A 53 9.20 -14.95 32.03
CA ILE A 53 8.56 -13.62 31.96
C ILE A 53 8.68 -12.92 33.30
N LYS A 54 8.28 -13.59 34.39
CA LYS A 54 8.31 -13.02 35.76
C LYS A 54 9.71 -12.61 36.15
N GLU A 55 10.68 -13.52 36.00
CA GLU A 55 12.10 -13.25 36.28
C GLU A 55 12.60 -12.03 35.51
N PHE A 56 12.37 -11.99 34.19
CA PHE A 56 12.82 -10.89 33.34
C PHE A 56 12.19 -9.55 33.72
N MET A 57 10.90 -9.53 34.03
CA MET A 57 10.21 -8.30 34.40
C MET A 57 10.61 -7.82 35.79
N ASP A 58 10.82 -8.72 36.74
CA ASP A 58 11.29 -8.40 38.09
C ASP A 58 12.70 -7.82 38.05
N GLU A 59 13.62 -8.41 37.28
CA GLU A 59 14.99 -7.90 37.07
C GLU A 59 15.01 -6.48 36.49
N ASN A 60 14.00 -6.12 35.67
CA ASN A 60 13.87 -4.80 35.06
C ASN A 60 12.96 -3.85 35.86
N GLY A 61 12.42 -4.27 37.01
CA GLY A 61 11.60 -3.45 37.92
C GLY A 61 10.24 -3.07 37.31
N VAL A 62 9.68 -3.88 36.42
CA VAL A 62 8.36 -3.68 35.82
C VAL A 62 7.34 -4.54 36.57
N PRO A 63 6.38 -3.95 37.30
CA PRO A 63 5.35 -4.70 38.01
C PRO A 63 4.33 -5.32 37.06
N GLY A 64 3.72 -6.44 37.46
CA GLY A 64 2.66 -7.06 36.66
C GLY A 64 2.34 -8.48 37.06
N GLU A 65 1.65 -9.19 36.19
CA GLU A 65 1.18 -10.54 36.47
C GLU A 65 1.14 -11.41 35.21
N VAL A 66 1.43 -12.69 35.39
CA VAL A 66 1.18 -13.75 34.39
C VAL A 66 -0.04 -14.56 34.85
N TYR A 67 -1.11 -14.52 34.03
CA TYR A 67 -2.34 -15.27 34.26
C TYR A 67 -2.25 -16.62 33.57
N LEU A 68 -2.61 -17.69 34.24
CA LEU A 68 -2.69 -19.03 33.66
C LEU A 68 -4.11 -19.30 33.21
N SER A 69 -4.30 -19.68 31.95
CA SER A 69 -5.60 -20.02 31.36
C SER A 69 -5.45 -21.14 30.35
N ASP A 70 -6.52 -21.91 30.12
CA ASP A 70 -6.56 -22.84 29.00
C ASP A 70 -6.70 -22.11 27.68
N TRP A 71 -6.19 -22.72 26.61
CA TRP A 71 -6.39 -22.22 25.26
C TRP A 71 -7.87 -22.27 24.85
N LYS A 72 -8.44 -21.11 24.46
CA LYS A 72 -9.86 -20.93 24.10
C LYS A 72 -10.09 -20.49 22.65
N GLY A 73 -9.05 -20.60 21.80
CA GLY A 73 -9.03 -19.96 20.48
C GLY A 73 -8.52 -18.52 20.56
N PHE A 74 -8.30 -17.86 19.42
CA PHE A 74 -7.79 -16.48 19.41
C PHE A 74 -8.85 -15.49 19.89
N GLY A 75 -9.91 -15.32 19.13
CA GLY A 75 -10.97 -14.36 19.40
C GLY A 75 -12.32 -15.05 19.74
N ASP A 76 -13.30 -14.24 20.05
CA ASP A 76 -14.67 -14.67 20.34
C ASP A 76 -15.32 -15.26 19.10
N HIS A 77 -15.92 -16.43 19.24
CA HIS A 77 -16.65 -17.12 18.17
C HIS A 77 -17.71 -18.07 18.75
N GLY A 78 -18.86 -18.18 18.09
CA GLY A 78 -19.94 -19.10 18.50
C GLY A 78 -20.41 -18.86 19.95
N GLY A 79 -20.41 -17.62 20.44
CA GLY A 79 -20.81 -17.24 21.80
C GLY A 79 -19.79 -17.58 22.89
N LYS A 80 -18.59 -18.04 22.55
CA LYS A 80 -17.49 -18.33 23.48
C LYS A 80 -16.43 -17.23 23.41
N SER A 81 -15.82 -16.91 24.55
CA SER A 81 -14.74 -15.92 24.64
C SER A 81 -13.40 -16.56 24.29
N GLY A 82 -12.63 -15.88 23.42
CA GLY A 82 -11.28 -16.29 23.05
C GLY A 82 -10.20 -15.82 24.01
N SER A 83 -9.00 -16.38 23.91
CA SER A 83 -7.88 -16.09 24.80
C SER A 83 -7.38 -14.64 24.69
N ARG A 84 -7.43 -14.00 23.50
CA ARG A 84 -7.09 -12.56 23.35
C ARG A 84 -8.09 -11.65 24.05
N THR A 85 -9.39 -11.97 24.02
CA THR A 85 -10.41 -11.23 24.77
C THR A 85 -10.20 -11.36 26.28
N GLU A 86 -9.87 -12.56 26.75
CA GLU A 86 -9.55 -12.77 28.16
C GLU A 86 -8.31 -11.97 28.60
N SER A 87 -7.25 -11.98 27.80
CA SER A 87 -6.05 -11.21 28.07
C SER A 87 -6.32 -9.69 28.15
N LEU A 88 -7.17 -9.15 27.28
CA LEU A 88 -7.61 -7.75 27.37
C LEU A 88 -8.38 -7.45 28.66
N ARG A 89 -9.28 -8.35 29.06
CA ARG A 89 -10.04 -8.20 30.34
C ARG A 89 -9.13 -8.24 31.56
N ASN A 90 -8.05 -9.01 31.51
CA ASN A 90 -7.04 -9.02 32.58
C ASN A 90 -6.34 -7.67 32.76
N CYS A 91 -6.35 -6.81 31.74
CA CYS A 91 -5.80 -5.45 31.80
C CYS A 91 -6.77 -4.40 32.36
N ASP A 92 -8.06 -4.68 32.42
CA ASP A 92 -9.09 -3.71 32.82
C ASP A 92 -8.87 -3.21 34.27
N GLY A 93 -8.90 -1.89 34.42
CA GLY A 93 -8.71 -1.22 35.70
C GLY A 93 -7.26 -1.20 36.22
N LYS A 94 -6.29 -1.68 35.49
CA LYS A 94 -4.89 -1.79 35.93
C LYS A 94 -3.97 -0.74 35.31
N ALA A 95 -4.32 -0.25 34.12
CA ALA A 95 -3.64 0.84 33.41
C ALA A 95 -4.65 1.61 32.56
N ASP A 96 -4.30 2.79 32.07
CA ASP A 96 -5.17 3.57 31.17
C ASP A 96 -5.31 2.90 29.80
N TYR A 97 -4.23 2.30 29.29
CA TYR A 97 -4.21 1.61 28.00
C TYR A 97 -3.52 0.26 28.10
N ALA A 98 -4.01 -0.70 27.32
CA ALA A 98 -3.36 -1.97 27.04
C ALA A 98 -2.68 -1.94 25.68
N TRP A 99 -1.37 -2.20 25.61
CA TRP A 99 -0.64 -2.38 24.36
C TRP A 99 -0.44 -3.85 24.06
N ILE A 100 -1.04 -4.30 22.97
CA ILE A 100 -0.99 -5.70 22.55
C ILE A 100 0.14 -5.89 21.55
N ILE A 101 0.96 -6.91 21.78
CA ILE A 101 2.03 -7.35 20.87
C ILE A 101 2.15 -8.88 20.93
N ASP A 102 2.51 -9.51 19.81
CA ASP A 102 2.77 -10.94 19.77
C ASP A 102 4.18 -11.25 20.29
N ALA A 103 4.36 -12.43 20.91
CA ALA A 103 5.59 -12.78 21.65
C ALA A 103 6.86 -12.83 20.76
N ASP A 104 6.69 -13.08 19.47
CA ASP A 104 7.76 -13.14 18.49
C ASP A 104 8.00 -11.81 17.74
N ASP A 105 7.20 -10.77 18.03
CA ASP A 105 7.35 -9.44 17.44
C ASP A 105 8.23 -8.54 18.33
N TYR A 106 8.81 -7.48 17.77
CA TYR A 106 9.55 -6.48 18.55
C TYR A 106 9.45 -5.09 17.90
N ILE A 107 9.60 -4.05 18.72
CA ILE A 107 9.61 -2.68 18.26
C ILE A 107 11.01 -2.28 17.77
N GLN A 108 11.07 -1.67 16.59
CA GLN A 108 12.29 -1.15 15.97
C GLN A 108 12.15 0.34 15.70
N GLY A 109 13.26 1.09 15.83
CA GLY A 109 13.29 2.52 15.60
C GLY A 109 12.94 3.34 16.84
N ASN A 110 12.54 4.60 16.63
CA ASN A 110 12.24 5.53 17.71
C ASN A 110 10.73 5.75 17.83
N PHE A 111 10.06 4.93 18.64
CA PHE A 111 8.64 5.13 18.95
C PHE A 111 8.47 6.25 19.98
N GLU A 112 7.47 7.10 19.76
CA GLU A 112 7.07 8.16 20.68
C GLU A 112 5.54 8.19 20.78
N PHE A 113 5.01 8.21 22.01
CA PHE A 113 3.59 8.40 22.22
C PHE A 113 3.17 9.83 21.87
N PRO A 114 1.92 10.06 21.43
CA PRO A 114 1.36 11.40 21.33
C PRO A 114 1.44 12.15 22.69
N GLU A 115 1.62 13.45 22.66
CA GLU A 115 1.63 14.27 23.90
C GLU A 115 0.36 14.09 24.73
N ASN A 116 -0.79 13.91 24.07
CA ASN A 116 -2.09 13.69 24.70
C ASN A 116 -2.75 12.44 24.12
N MET A 117 -2.90 11.42 24.90
CA MET A 117 -3.64 10.20 24.53
C MET A 117 -5.13 10.36 24.91
N THR A 118 -5.97 10.65 23.94
CA THR A 118 -7.41 10.93 24.12
C THR A 118 -8.31 9.95 23.38
N HIS A 119 -7.81 9.25 22.37
CA HIS A 119 -8.59 8.31 21.57
C HIS A 119 -8.80 6.98 22.29
N ASP A 120 -9.84 6.27 21.90
CA ASP A 120 -10.19 4.96 22.46
C ASP A 120 -9.24 3.85 22.02
N SER A 121 -8.60 4.02 20.84
CA SER A 121 -7.55 3.12 20.36
C SER A 121 -6.51 3.86 19.49
N TYR A 122 -5.34 3.24 19.33
CA TYR A 122 -4.30 3.72 18.43
C TYR A 122 -3.76 2.60 17.55
N SER A 123 -3.64 2.93 16.25
CA SER A 123 -3.03 2.05 15.28
C SER A 123 -1.53 2.29 15.19
N ILE A 124 -0.78 1.19 15.11
CA ILE A 124 0.68 1.15 15.06
C ILE A 124 1.10 0.60 13.70
N ARG A 125 2.20 1.10 13.17
CA ARG A 125 2.79 0.59 11.92
C ARG A 125 3.49 -0.73 12.17
N ILE A 126 3.09 -1.75 11.43
CA ILE A 126 3.67 -3.08 11.42
C ILE A 126 4.47 -3.24 10.12
N ALA A 127 5.62 -3.89 10.18
CA ALA A 127 6.45 -4.20 9.03
C ALA A 127 6.80 -5.70 9.00
N ARG A 128 6.75 -6.29 7.81
CA ARG A 128 7.26 -7.64 7.54
C ARG A 128 7.88 -7.65 6.14
N GLU A 129 9.19 -7.89 6.06
CA GLU A 129 9.92 -7.79 4.81
C GLU A 129 9.65 -6.44 4.11
N ASP A 130 9.11 -6.47 2.87
CA ASP A 130 8.81 -5.29 2.08
C ASP A 130 7.38 -4.74 2.30
N PHE A 131 6.59 -5.33 3.21
CA PHE A 131 5.21 -4.94 3.47
C PHE A 131 5.07 -4.16 4.77
N THR A 132 4.28 -3.09 4.72
CA THR A 132 3.84 -2.36 5.89
C THR A 132 2.32 -2.25 5.93
N TRP A 133 1.76 -2.26 7.15
CA TRP A 133 0.33 -2.02 7.36
C TRP A 133 0.10 -1.40 8.74
N TRP A 134 -1.12 -0.93 8.97
CA TRP A 134 -1.53 -0.37 10.24
C TRP A 134 -2.49 -1.34 10.94
N ARG A 135 -2.28 -1.54 12.24
CA ARG A 135 -3.14 -2.37 13.09
C ARG A 135 -3.35 -1.67 14.42
N SER A 136 -4.62 -1.58 14.87
CA SER A 136 -4.92 -1.11 16.23
C SER A 136 -4.34 -2.10 17.24
N GLN A 137 -3.44 -1.63 18.08
CA GLN A 137 -2.76 -2.42 19.10
C GLN A 137 -2.75 -1.79 20.48
N ILE A 138 -3.05 -0.49 20.61
CA ILE A 138 -3.17 0.18 21.89
C ILE A 138 -4.64 0.50 22.10
N PHE A 139 -5.22 0.00 23.19
CA PHE A 139 -6.63 0.10 23.52
C PHE A 139 -6.83 0.69 24.91
N LYS A 140 -7.72 1.68 25.04
CA LYS A 140 -8.12 2.22 26.32
C LYS A 140 -8.85 1.16 27.14
N THR A 141 -8.40 0.89 28.35
CA THR A 141 -8.95 -0.17 29.20
C THR A 141 -10.35 0.21 29.74
N GLY A 142 -11.10 -0.78 30.18
CA GLY A 142 -12.45 -0.59 30.76
C GLY A 142 -13.54 -0.29 29.74
N MET A 143 -13.28 -0.39 28.43
CA MET A 143 -14.27 -0.15 27.39
C MET A 143 -14.91 -1.43 26.83
N GLY A 144 -14.63 -2.58 27.42
CA GLY A 144 -15.19 -3.87 27.00
C GLY A 144 -14.70 -4.31 25.62
N TRP A 145 -13.43 -4.05 25.32
CA TRP A 145 -12.81 -4.54 24.09
C TRP A 145 -12.80 -6.07 24.05
N LYS A 146 -13.06 -6.62 22.90
CA LYS A 146 -13.00 -8.05 22.60
C LYS A 146 -12.39 -8.29 21.22
N TYR A 147 -11.72 -9.39 21.04
CA TYR A 147 -11.31 -9.87 19.72
C TYR A 147 -12.39 -10.78 19.15
N VAL A 148 -12.79 -10.55 17.91
CA VAL A 148 -13.81 -11.33 17.19
C VAL A 148 -13.18 -12.10 16.07
N GLY A 149 -13.50 -13.40 15.98
CA GLY A 149 -13.09 -14.29 14.88
C GLY A 149 -12.16 -15.42 15.32
N VAL A 150 -12.25 -16.54 14.63
CA VAL A 150 -11.44 -17.76 14.90
C VAL A 150 -9.99 -17.59 14.43
N LEU A 151 -9.79 -16.84 13.36
CA LEU A 151 -8.49 -16.49 12.77
C LEU A 151 -8.57 -15.07 12.21
N HIS A 152 -7.42 -14.37 12.16
CA HIS A 152 -7.34 -12.98 11.69
C HIS A 152 -8.34 -12.09 12.43
N GLU A 153 -8.45 -12.34 13.72
CA GLU A 153 -9.34 -11.65 14.62
C GLU A 153 -9.08 -10.13 14.63
N TYR A 154 -10.13 -9.36 14.84
CA TYR A 154 -10.07 -7.91 14.98
C TYR A 154 -10.68 -7.48 16.32
N ALA A 155 -10.23 -6.33 16.80
CA ALA A 155 -10.76 -5.77 18.04
C ALA A 155 -12.07 -5.03 17.78
N GLU A 156 -13.08 -5.30 18.61
CA GLU A 156 -14.38 -4.63 18.65
C GLU A 156 -14.61 -4.05 20.04
N CYS A 157 -15.13 -2.82 20.13
CA CYS A 157 -15.39 -2.16 21.39
C CYS A 157 -16.83 -2.42 21.83
N GLY A 158 -17.01 -3.18 22.91
CA GLY A 158 -18.35 -3.46 23.44
C GLY A 158 -19.04 -2.27 24.09
N GLY A 159 -18.29 -1.31 24.60
CA GLY A 159 -18.80 -0.09 25.24
C GLY A 159 -19.08 1.06 24.27
N ASN A 160 -18.56 1.01 23.04
CA ASN A 160 -18.76 2.04 22.03
C ASN A 160 -18.70 1.41 20.63
N PRO A 161 -19.79 1.41 19.85
CA PRO A 161 -19.81 0.81 18.51
C PRO A 161 -19.00 1.62 17.46
N GLN A 162 -18.61 2.85 17.78
CA GLN A 162 -17.78 3.70 16.93
C GLN A 162 -16.63 4.31 17.75
N PRO A 163 -15.66 3.48 18.18
CA PRO A 163 -14.54 3.97 18.97
C PRO A 163 -13.68 4.92 18.16
N SER A 164 -13.21 5.98 18.82
CA SER A 164 -12.25 6.89 18.22
C SER A 164 -10.89 6.19 18.07
N THR A 165 -10.32 6.24 16.85
CA THR A 165 -9.00 5.65 16.56
C THR A 165 -8.11 6.67 15.88
N ASP A 166 -6.83 6.73 16.29
CA ASP A 166 -5.81 7.52 15.64
C ASP A 166 -4.59 6.66 15.27
N ARG A 167 -3.72 7.16 14.39
CA ARG A 167 -2.46 6.51 13.98
C ARG A 167 -1.29 7.20 14.65
N ILE A 168 -0.39 6.42 15.26
CA ILE A 168 0.86 6.97 15.79
C ILE A 168 1.92 6.92 14.68
N PHE A 169 2.22 8.08 14.10
CA PHE A 169 3.25 8.22 13.08
C PHE A 169 4.63 8.38 13.73
N GLY A 170 5.69 7.98 13.04
CA GLY A 170 7.06 8.12 13.51
C GLY A 170 8.07 7.26 12.75
N ASP A 171 9.33 7.39 13.10
CA ASP A 171 10.42 6.57 12.57
C ASP A 171 10.57 5.28 13.37
N TYR A 172 9.55 4.45 13.33
CA TYR A 172 9.49 3.15 14.00
C TYR A 172 8.62 2.17 13.21
N SER A 173 8.72 0.89 13.55
CA SER A 173 7.74 -0.14 13.20
C SER A 173 7.77 -1.27 14.23
N ILE A 174 6.68 -2.02 14.35
CA ILE A 174 6.70 -3.36 14.93
C ILE A 174 7.17 -4.31 13.82
N THR A 175 8.30 -4.98 14.03
CA THR A 175 8.77 -6.03 13.13
C THR A 175 8.02 -7.31 13.44
N ALA A 176 7.10 -7.68 12.52
CA ALA A 176 6.31 -8.89 12.65
C ALA A 176 7.10 -10.10 12.12
N ARG A 177 7.23 -11.12 12.95
CA ARG A 177 7.97 -12.36 12.62
C ARG A 177 7.02 -13.56 12.60
N THR A 178 7.56 -14.71 12.25
CA THR A 178 6.86 -16.01 12.25
C THR A 178 7.68 -17.07 13.00
N LEU A 179 8.34 -16.64 14.08
CA LEU A 179 9.24 -17.47 14.86
C LEU A 179 8.58 -18.07 16.10
N GLY A 180 7.35 -17.67 16.42
CA GLY A 180 6.60 -18.18 17.55
C GLY A 180 6.32 -19.70 17.44
N ALA A 181 6.10 -20.34 18.57
CA ALA A 181 5.97 -21.80 18.70
C ALA A 181 4.93 -22.42 17.76
N ARG A 182 3.86 -21.69 17.40
CA ARG A 182 2.83 -22.11 16.44
C ARG A 182 3.41 -22.45 15.05
N ASN A 183 4.51 -21.84 14.67
CA ASN A 183 5.12 -21.98 13.34
C ASN A 183 6.30 -22.95 13.32
N VAL A 184 6.73 -23.44 14.48
CA VAL A 184 7.89 -24.33 14.59
C VAL A 184 7.54 -25.72 14.05
N GLY A 185 8.35 -26.20 13.09
CA GLY A 185 8.22 -27.55 12.54
C GLY A 185 7.04 -27.78 11.58
N ILE A 186 6.33 -26.73 11.15
CA ILE A 186 5.21 -26.81 10.22
C ILE A 186 5.60 -26.08 8.93
N SER A 187 5.34 -26.69 7.76
CA SER A 187 5.50 -25.99 6.49
C SER A 187 4.43 -24.90 6.33
N THR A 188 4.76 -23.85 5.57
CA THR A 188 3.80 -22.77 5.24
C THR A 188 2.51 -23.34 4.64
N GLU A 189 2.62 -24.31 3.75
CA GLU A 189 1.49 -24.96 3.11
C GLU A 189 0.58 -25.70 4.12
N GLU A 190 1.17 -26.47 5.04
CA GLU A 190 0.42 -27.19 6.08
C GLU A 190 -0.27 -26.24 7.06
N LYS A 191 0.41 -25.15 7.43
CA LYS A 191 -0.17 -24.12 8.27
C LYS A 191 -1.44 -23.56 7.64
N TYR A 192 -1.37 -23.11 6.39
CA TYR A 192 -2.53 -22.51 5.73
C TYR A 192 -3.63 -23.53 5.38
N LYS A 193 -3.31 -24.81 5.20
CA LYS A 193 -4.33 -25.85 5.13
C LYS A 193 -5.10 -26.00 6.44
N LYS A 194 -4.42 -25.91 7.59
CA LYS A 194 -5.10 -25.91 8.90
C LYS A 194 -5.94 -24.66 9.10
N ASP A 195 -5.43 -23.50 8.70
CA ASP A 195 -6.16 -22.23 8.78
C ASP A 195 -7.43 -22.27 7.90
N ALA A 196 -7.33 -22.80 6.68
CA ALA A 196 -8.51 -23.01 5.81
C ALA A 196 -9.54 -23.94 6.45
N ALA A 197 -9.12 -25.08 6.99
CA ALA A 197 -10.04 -26.01 7.65
C ALA A 197 -10.74 -25.40 8.89
N ALA A 198 -10.04 -24.57 9.66
CA ALA A 198 -10.62 -23.88 10.81
C ALA A 198 -11.67 -22.84 10.35
N LEU A 199 -11.43 -22.14 9.24
CA LEU A 199 -12.38 -21.19 8.66
C LEU A 199 -13.59 -21.89 8.03
N GLU A 200 -13.39 -23.02 7.33
CA GLU A 200 -14.49 -23.86 6.82
C GLU A 200 -15.43 -24.34 7.95
N GLU A 201 -14.85 -24.74 9.09
CA GLU A 201 -15.63 -25.14 10.25
C GLU A 201 -16.42 -23.98 10.83
N ALA A 202 -15.76 -22.83 11.04
CA ALA A 202 -16.39 -21.63 11.58
C ALA A 202 -17.52 -21.09 10.69
N MET A 203 -17.38 -21.23 9.38
CA MET A 203 -18.42 -20.81 8.42
C MET A 203 -19.66 -21.70 8.42
N LYS A 204 -19.65 -22.86 9.08
CA LYS A 204 -20.89 -23.63 9.29
C LYS A 204 -21.85 -22.91 10.25
N ASP A 205 -21.29 -22.19 11.23
CA ASP A 205 -22.06 -21.41 12.19
C ASP A 205 -22.34 -19.99 11.65
N GLU A 206 -21.42 -19.43 10.86
CA GLU A 206 -21.50 -18.07 10.33
C GLU A 206 -21.30 -18.06 8.80
N PRO A 207 -22.22 -18.61 7.97
CA PRO A 207 -22.05 -18.80 6.53
C PRO A 207 -21.93 -17.50 5.73
N ASP A 208 -22.45 -16.38 6.27
CA ASP A 208 -22.45 -15.05 5.65
C ASP A 208 -21.34 -14.14 6.19
N ASN A 209 -20.39 -14.70 6.97
CA ASN A 209 -19.26 -13.93 7.46
C ASN A 209 -18.27 -13.63 6.33
N SER A 210 -18.35 -12.41 5.78
CA SER A 210 -17.53 -11.97 4.65
C SER A 210 -16.03 -11.98 4.96
N ARG A 211 -15.65 -11.73 6.22
CA ARG A 211 -14.25 -11.77 6.66
C ARG A 211 -13.70 -13.20 6.66
N TYR A 212 -14.47 -14.18 7.14
CA TYR A 212 -14.07 -15.58 7.08
C TYR A 212 -13.92 -16.04 5.63
N GLN A 213 -14.84 -15.64 4.76
CA GLN A 213 -14.75 -15.92 3.33
C GLN A 213 -13.48 -15.33 2.70
N PHE A 214 -13.10 -14.11 3.08
CA PHE A 214 -11.88 -13.47 2.61
C PHE A 214 -10.61 -14.24 3.03
N TYR A 215 -10.49 -14.57 4.32
CA TYR A 215 -9.32 -15.27 4.83
C TYR A 215 -9.28 -16.75 4.45
N LEU A 216 -10.43 -17.38 4.21
CA LEU A 216 -10.50 -18.71 3.60
C LEU A 216 -9.90 -18.70 2.18
N ALA A 217 -10.29 -17.71 1.37
CA ALA A 217 -9.74 -17.54 0.02
C ALA A 217 -8.22 -17.32 0.06
N GLN A 218 -7.73 -16.52 1.02
CA GLN A 218 -6.31 -16.28 1.21
C GLN A 218 -5.57 -17.52 1.70
N SER A 219 -6.13 -18.26 2.66
CA SER A 219 -5.54 -19.52 3.15
C SER A 219 -5.43 -20.59 2.05
N TYR A 220 -6.42 -20.66 1.17
CA TYR A 220 -6.32 -21.49 -0.03
C TYR A 220 -5.22 -21.01 -0.97
N PHE A 221 -5.06 -19.70 -1.15
CA PHE A 221 -3.98 -19.15 -1.96
C PHE A 221 -2.62 -19.52 -1.40
N ASP A 222 -2.39 -19.26 -0.12
CA ASP A 222 -1.10 -19.45 0.54
C ASP A 222 -0.75 -20.95 0.70
N SER A 223 -1.75 -21.83 0.64
CA SER A 223 -1.59 -23.29 0.55
C SER A 223 -1.62 -23.83 -0.89
N GLN A 224 -1.51 -22.98 -1.91
CA GLN A 224 -1.45 -23.31 -3.34
C GLN A 224 -2.68 -24.06 -3.89
N GLN A 225 -3.82 -23.96 -3.22
CA GLN A 225 -5.08 -24.52 -3.69
C GLN A 225 -5.80 -23.52 -4.63
N TRP A 226 -5.18 -23.25 -5.79
CA TRP A 226 -5.50 -22.12 -6.66
C TRP A 226 -6.95 -22.03 -7.12
N GLU A 227 -7.56 -23.18 -7.52
CA GLU A 227 -8.97 -23.20 -7.96
C GLU A 227 -9.92 -22.87 -6.80
N LYS A 228 -9.72 -23.52 -5.64
CA LYS A 228 -10.53 -23.21 -4.44
C LYS A 228 -10.39 -21.77 -4.00
N SER A 229 -9.16 -21.24 -4.06
CA SER A 229 -8.90 -19.85 -3.76
C SER A 229 -9.68 -18.92 -4.68
N LYS A 230 -9.65 -19.18 -5.99
CA LYS A 230 -10.40 -18.42 -6.97
C LYS A 230 -11.91 -18.43 -6.69
N GLU A 231 -12.49 -19.59 -6.46
CA GLU A 231 -13.91 -19.74 -6.14
C GLU A 231 -14.28 -18.98 -4.85
N ALA A 232 -13.43 -19.10 -3.83
CA ALA A 232 -13.65 -18.40 -2.57
C ALA A 232 -13.54 -16.88 -2.70
N TYR A 233 -12.59 -16.34 -3.48
CA TYR A 233 -12.51 -14.91 -3.77
C TYR A 233 -13.68 -14.43 -4.62
N LEU A 234 -14.15 -15.18 -5.63
CA LEU A 234 -15.35 -14.83 -6.39
C LEU A 234 -16.56 -14.71 -5.46
N ARG A 235 -16.79 -15.69 -4.57
CA ARG A 235 -17.85 -15.57 -3.58
C ARG A 235 -17.68 -14.35 -2.68
N ARG A 236 -16.43 -14.01 -2.25
CA ARG A 236 -16.17 -12.83 -1.45
C ARG A 236 -16.59 -11.53 -2.15
N THR A 237 -16.42 -11.41 -3.47
CA THR A 237 -16.79 -10.21 -4.22
C THR A 237 -18.29 -9.93 -4.20
N GLU A 238 -19.12 -10.95 -3.99
CA GLU A 238 -20.58 -10.87 -3.98
C GLU A 238 -21.15 -10.51 -2.58
N MET A 239 -20.35 -10.64 -1.51
CA MET A 239 -20.82 -10.48 -0.13
C MET A 239 -20.87 -9.02 0.36
N GLY A 240 -20.30 -8.07 -0.38
CA GLY A 240 -20.25 -6.68 0.06
C GLY A 240 -19.38 -6.46 1.31
N GLY A 241 -19.74 -5.48 2.15
CA GLY A 241 -18.99 -5.16 3.38
C GLY A 241 -17.80 -4.25 3.12
N TRP A 242 -16.64 -4.55 3.71
CA TRP A 242 -15.48 -3.69 3.61
C TRP A 242 -14.92 -3.61 2.18
N GLU A 243 -14.99 -2.40 1.60
CA GLU A 243 -14.65 -2.16 0.19
C GLU A 243 -13.22 -2.56 -0.19
N GLU A 244 -12.26 -2.43 0.73
CA GLU A 244 -10.89 -2.83 0.44
C GLU A 244 -10.74 -4.35 0.31
N GLU A 245 -11.49 -5.15 1.10
CA GLU A 245 -11.52 -6.61 0.94
C GLU A 245 -12.22 -7.02 -0.37
N VAL A 246 -13.31 -6.34 -0.76
CA VAL A 246 -14.01 -6.58 -2.03
C VAL A 246 -13.07 -6.30 -3.21
N TYR A 247 -12.42 -5.13 -3.19
CA TYR A 247 -11.40 -4.77 -4.18
C TYR A 247 -10.30 -5.83 -4.27
N TYR A 248 -9.71 -6.18 -3.11
CA TYR A 248 -8.60 -7.12 -3.08
C TYR A 248 -9.01 -8.50 -3.56
N ALA A 249 -10.24 -8.93 -3.29
CA ALA A 249 -10.79 -10.18 -3.82
C ALA A 249 -10.86 -10.18 -5.36
N HIS A 250 -11.38 -9.12 -5.99
CA HIS A 250 -11.34 -8.95 -7.45
C HIS A 250 -9.90 -8.97 -7.98
N PHE A 251 -8.98 -8.25 -7.32
CA PHE A 251 -7.57 -8.21 -7.72
C PHE A 251 -6.93 -9.61 -7.68
N ARG A 252 -7.20 -10.38 -6.60
CA ARG A 252 -6.70 -11.75 -6.45
C ARG A 252 -7.28 -12.72 -7.49
N VAL A 253 -8.54 -12.55 -7.91
CA VAL A 253 -9.12 -13.31 -9.04
C VAL A 253 -8.30 -13.06 -10.31
N GLY A 254 -7.89 -11.82 -10.60
CA GLY A 254 -7.02 -11.50 -11.74
C GLY A 254 -5.66 -12.22 -11.66
N ILE A 255 -5.02 -12.20 -10.48
CA ILE A 255 -3.77 -12.91 -10.22
C ILE A 255 -3.94 -14.43 -10.41
N LEU A 256 -5.01 -15.00 -9.84
CA LEU A 256 -5.30 -16.43 -9.92
C LEU A 256 -5.61 -16.87 -11.36
N ASN A 257 -6.33 -16.05 -12.13
CA ASN A 257 -6.55 -16.33 -13.55
C ASN A 257 -5.21 -16.38 -14.32
N ALA A 258 -4.24 -15.52 -13.98
CA ALA A 258 -2.91 -15.56 -14.58
C ALA A 258 -2.12 -16.82 -14.15
N ILE A 259 -2.12 -17.19 -12.87
CA ILE A 259 -1.47 -18.40 -12.33
C ILE A 259 -2.05 -19.67 -12.99
N LEU A 260 -3.37 -19.71 -13.14
CA LEU A 260 -4.12 -20.84 -13.74
C LEU A 260 -4.06 -20.84 -15.28
N ASN A 261 -3.29 -19.93 -15.90
CA ASN A 261 -3.17 -19.79 -17.34
C ASN A 261 -4.53 -19.66 -18.05
N ARG A 262 -5.48 -18.94 -17.46
CA ARG A 262 -6.77 -18.65 -18.10
C ARG A 262 -6.58 -17.76 -19.35
N PRO A 263 -7.54 -17.74 -20.30
CA PRO A 263 -7.48 -16.89 -21.46
C PRO A 263 -7.27 -15.41 -21.09
N TRP A 264 -6.47 -14.70 -21.87
CA TRP A 264 -6.15 -13.29 -21.60
C TRP A 264 -7.37 -12.38 -21.35
N PRO A 265 -8.50 -12.50 -22.12
CA PRO A 265 -9.67 -11.70 -21.84
C PRO A 265 -10.24 -11.88 -20.42
N GLU A 266 -10.17 -13.09 -19.84
CA GLU A 266 -10.62 -13.36 -18.47
C GLU A 266 -9.67 -12.72 -17.44
N ILE A 267 -8.36 -12.79 -17.69
CA ILE A 267 -7.34 -12.17 -16.83
C ILE A 267 -7.53 -10.65 -16.83
N GLN A 268 -7.61 -10.06 -18.01
CA GLN A 268 -7.77 -8.61 -18.18
C GLN A 268 -9.08 -8.13 -17.56
N GLN A 269 -10.19 -8.83 -17.81
CA GLN A 269 -11.49 -8.48 -17.25
C GLN A 269 -11.46 -8.46 -15.73
N ALA A 270 -10.87 -9.46 -15.09
CA ALA A 270 -10.78 -9.53 -13.63
C ALA A 270 -10.00 -8.34 -13.03
N PHE A 271 -8.90 -7.92 -13.67
CA PHE A 271 -8.18 -6.72 -13.22
C PHE A 271 -8.97 -5.43 -13.48
N LEU A 272 -9.73 -5.34 -14.57
CA LEU A 272 -10.62 -4.18 -14.82
C LEU A 272 -11.77 -4.12 -13.81
N GLU A 273 -12.33 -5.26 -13.41
CA GLU A 273 -13.33 -5.31 -12.32
C GLU A 273 -12.72 -4.86 -10.99
N ALA A 274 -11.47 -5.26 -10.69
CA ALA A 274 -10.77 -4.76 -9.51
C ALA A 274 -10.58 -3.23 -9.56
N TYR A 275 -10.16 -2.70 -10.71
CA TYR A 275 -10.04 -1.25 -10.90
C TYR A 275 -11.39 -0.54 -10.77
N ASN A 276 -12.46 -1.08 -11.35
CA ASN A 276 -13.80 -0.52 -11.24
C ASN A 276 -14.32 -0.52 -9.79
N ALA A 277 -14.02 -1.59 -9.03
CA ALA A 277 -14.40 -1.68 -7.61
C ALA A 277 -13.69 -0.62 -6.74
N ARG A 278 -12.43 -0.25 -7.09
CA ARG A 278 -11.67 0.76 -6.34
C ARG A 278 -10.72 1.55 -7.24
N PRO A 279 -11.22 2.60 -7.93
CA PRO A 279 -10.44 3.33 -8.95
C PRO A 279 -9.22 4.10 -8.42
N LEU A 280 -9.14 4.28 -7.10
CA LEU A 280 -7.98 4.91 -6.44
C LEU A 280 -6.78 3.94 -6.24
N ARG A 281 -6.90 2.69 -6.67
CA ARG A 281 -5.85 1.67 -6.60
C ARG A 281 -5.26 1.42 -7.99
N ALA A 282 -3.96 1.69 -8.14
CA ALA A 282 -3.23 1.58 -9.42
C ALA A 282 -2.80 0.14 -9.76
N GLU A 283 -2.73 -0.76 -8.78
CA GLU A 283 -2.17 -2.11 -8.92
C GLU A 283 -2.83 -2.94 -10.03
N PRO A 284 -4.16 -2.92 -10.24
CA PRO A 284 -4.78 -3.67 -11.34
C PRO A 284 -4.32 -3.21 -12.71
N LEU A 285 -4.25 -1.90 -12.95
CA LEU A 285 -3.79 -1.34 -14.22
C LEU A 285 -2.30 -1.60 -14.45
N TYR A 286 -1.48 -1.57 -13.38
CA TYR A 286 -0.08 -1.98 -13.44
C TYR A 286 0.06 -3.45 -13.88
N GLN A 287 -0.73 -4.37 -13.33
CA GLN A 287 -0.68 -5.79 -13.72
C GLN A 287 -1.05 -5.97 -15.20
N ILE A 288 -2.06 -5.25 -15.69
CA ILE A 288 -2.42 -5.27 -17.11
C ILE A 288 -1.26 -4.75 -17.97
N ALA A 289 -0.64 -3.63 -17.60
CA ALA A 289 0.49 -3.07 -18.31
C ALA A 289 1.66 -4.06 -18.37
N ARG A 290 2.04 -4.62 -17.22
CA ARG A 290 3.11 -5.60 -17.09
C ARG A 290 2.88 -6.83 -17.96
N LEU A 291 1.68 -7.40 -17.94
CA LEU A 291 1.34 -8.59 -18.73
C LEU A 291 1.32 -8.28 -20.24
N TYR A 292 0.82 -7.12 -20.66
CA TYR A 292 0.91 -6.70 -22.07
C TYR A 292 2.35 -6.60 -22.55
N ARG A 293 3.28 -6.09 -21.72
CA ARG A 293 4.69 -6.01 -22.07
C ARG A 293 5.38 -7.36 -22.03
N GLN A 294 5.26 -8.09 -20.92
CA GLN A 294 6.08 -9.26 -20.65
C GLN A 294 5.58 -10.55 -21.32
N VAL A 295 4.28 -10.69 -21.50
CA VAL A 295 3.66 -11.94 -21.98
C VAL A 295 3.11 -11.80 -23.40
N HIS A 296 2.48 -10.66 -23.71
CA HIS A 296 1.80 -10.48 -24.99
C HIS A 296 2.59 -9.67 -26.02
N ASP A 297 3.74 -9.13 -25.66
CA ASP A 297 4.59 -8.28 -26.53
C ASP A 297 3.78 -7.16 -27.21
N LYS A 298 2.99 -6.43 -26.41
CA LYS A 298 2.16 -5.30 -26.84
C LYS A 298 2.56 -4.02 -26.09
N PRO A 299 3.77 -3.48 -26.32
CA PRO A 299 4.33 -2.38 -25.53
C PRO A 299 3.50 -1.07 -25.65
N ILE A 300 2.78 -0.85 -26.75
CA ILE A 300 1.91 0.32 -26.91
C ILE A 300 0.71 0.24 -25.95
N LEU A 301 0.10 -0.94 -25.82
CA LEU A 301 -0.99 -1.14 -24.84
C LEU A 301 -0.47 -1.06 -23.41
N ALA A 302 0.68 -1.67 -23.15
CA ALA A 302 1.36 -1.58 -21.86
C ALA A 302 1.60 -0.12 -21.45
N TYR A 303 2.12 0.72 -22.37
CA TYR A 303 2.28 2.16 -22.14
C TYR A 303 0.96 2.84 -21.77
N GLY A 304 -0.11 2.54 -22.49
CA GLY A 304 -1.43 3.14 -22.21
C GLY A 304 -1.92 2.87 -20.79
N PHE A 305 -1.87 1.62 -20.36
CA PHE A 305 -2.28 1.23 -19.01
C PHE A 305 -1.33 1.75 -17.92
N ALA A 306 -0.02 1.71 -18.15
CA ALA A 306 0.96 2.27 -17.22
C ALA A 306 0.78 3.77 -17.02
N LYS A 307 0.48 4.51 -18.11
CA LYS A 307 0.19 5.94 -18.03
C LYS A 307 -1.07 6.23 -17.25
N MET A 308 -2.17 5.50 -17.47
CA MET A 308 -3.41 5.63 -16.68
C MET A 308 -3.13 5.36 -15.20
N ALA A 309 -2.39 4.29 -14.89
CA ALA A 309 -2.05 3.90 -13.54
C ALA A 309 -1.19 4.97 -12.81
N LEU A 310 -0.27 5.62 -13.51
CA LEU A 310 0.61 6.64 -12.93
C LEU A 310 -0.15 7.93 -12.51
N GLU A 311 -1.32 8.18 -13.09
CA GLU A 311 -2.18 9.32 -12.71
C GLU A 311 -2.90 9.08 -11.37
N ILE A 312 -2.86 7.85 -10.85
CA ILE A 312 -3.48 7.48 -9.57
C ILE A 312 -2.44 7.68 -8.45
N PRO A 313 -2.67 8.59 -7.50
CA PRO A 313 -1.75 8.80 -6.39
C PRO A 313 -1.76 7.63 -5.41
N TYR A 314 -0.73 7.55 -4.55
CA TYR A 314 -0.70 6.57 -3.45
C TYR A 314 -1.95 6.74 -2.56
N PRO A 315 -2.68 5.65 -2.27
CA PRO A 315 -3.97 5.70 -1.56
C PRO A 315 -3.77 5.85 -0.05
N GLN A 316 -3.54 7.06 0.43
CA GLN A 316 -3.20 7.39 1.82
C GLN A 316 -4.18 6.86 2.88
N GLN A 317 -5.45 6.67 2.51
CA GLN A 317 -6.49 6.24 3.44
C GLN A 317 -6.69 4.72 3.50
N ASP A 318 -6.22 4.01 2.48
CA ASP A 318 -6.30 2.55 2.44
C ASP A 318 -5.31 1.93 3.42
N ILE A 319 -5.66 0.75 3.93
CA ILE A 319 -4.85 0.02 4.90
C ILE A 319 -4.61 -1.44 4.51
N LEU A 320 -5.37 -1.98 3.54
CA LEU A 320 -5.29 -3.39 3.18
C LEU A 320 -4.35 -3.62 1.98
N PHE A 321 -3.21 -4.26 2.22
CA PHE A 321 -2.29 -4.82 1.24
C PHE A 321 -1.97 -3.89 0.05
N ILE A 322 -1.46 -2.68 0.35
CA ILE A 322 -1.03 -1.75 -0.69
C ILE A 322 0.36 -2.16 -1.18
N SER A 323 0.51 -2.31 -2.50
CA SER A 323 1.81 -2.56 -3.12
C SER A 323 2.55 -1.24 -3.33
N GLU A 324 3.30 -0.77 -2.31
CA GLU A 324 4.00 0.52 -2.33
C GLU A 324 4.93 0.66 -3.54
N ASP A 325 5.61 -0.40 -3.93
CA ASP A 325 6.54 -0.42 -5.07
C ASP A 325 5.88 -0.07 -6.41
N VAL A 326 4.59 -0.39 -6.58
CA VAL A 326 3.84 0.02 -7.78
C VAL A 326 3.86 1.53 -7.93
N TYR A 327 3.62 2.26 -6.84
CA TYR A 327 3.57 3.73 -6.83
C TYR A 327 4.96 4.36 -6.78
N LYS A 328 5.92 3.72 -6.11
CA LYS A 328 7.25 4.24 -5.90
C LYS A 328 8.11 4.17 -7.17
N TRP A 329 8.13 3.03 -7.85
CA TRP A 329 9.06 2.83 -8.95
C TRP A 329 8.53 1.99 -10.13
N GLN A 330 7.67 0.98 -9.90
CA GLN A 330 7.31 0.03 -10.93
C GLN A 330 6.55 0.66 -12.10
N LEU A 331 5.64 1.61 -11.86
CA LEU A 331 4.94 2.33 -12.92
C LEU A 331 5.88 3.20 -13.76
N LEU A 332 6.85 3.84 -13.13
CA LEU A 332 7.89 4.59 -13.85
C LEU A 332 8.73 3.66 -14.71
N ASP A 333 9.06 2.47 -14.22
CA ASP A 333 9.80 1.47 -14.96
C ASP A 333 9.03 0.92 -16.17
N GLU A 334 7.73 0.69 -16.04
CA GLU A 334 6.88 0.33 -17.19
C GLU A 334 6.86 1.43 -18.25
N LEU A 335 6.77 2.70 -17.87
CA LEU A 335 6.90 3.81 -18.82
C LEU A 335 8.28 3.88 -19.45
N GLY A 336 9.34 3.74 -18.66
CA GLY A 336 10.72 3.68 -19.13
C GLY A 336 10.98 2.55 -20.12
N SER A 337 10.25 1.45 -20.02
CA SER A 337 10.37 0.28 -20.90
C SER A 337 9.48 0.37 -22.15
N THR A 338 8.42 1.18 -22.16
CA THR A 338 7.35 1.10 -23.19
C THR A 338 7.13 2.39 -23.98
N ALA A 339 7.50 3.55 -23.45
CA ALA A 339 7.21 4.86 -24.06
C ALA A 339 7.87 5.04 -25.45
N TYR A 340 8.99 4.40 -25.72
CA TYR A 340 9.63 4.42 -27.05
C TYR A 340 8.69 3.91 -28.13
N TYR A 341 8.08 2.76 -27.90
CA TYR A 341 7.16 2.10 -28.84
C TYR A 341 5.84 2.89 -29.04
N ALA A 342 5.48 3.69 -28.07
CA ALA A 342 4.32 4.59 -28.16
C ALA A 342 4.64 5.94 -28.82
N GLY A 343 5.87 6.14 -29.35
CA GLY A 343 6.29 7.41 -29.95
C GLY A 343 6.43 8.56 -28.94
N LYS A 344 6.70 8.23 -27.67
CA LYS A 344 6.82 9.19 -26.54
C LYS A 344 8.19 9.12 -25.86
N PRO A 345 9.31 9.24 -26.61
CA PRO A 345 10.64 9.04 -26.04
C PRO A 345 10.98 10.01 -24.90
N HIS A 346 10.46 11.24 -24.93
CA HIS A 346 10.63 12.21 -23.85
C HIS A 346 10.01 11.76 -22.51
N ILE A 347 8.90 11.00 -22.54
CA ILE A 347 8.28 10.44 -21.33
C ILE A 347 9.15 9.30 -20.78
N GLY A 348 9.63 8.39 -21.64
CA GLY A 348 10.53 7.32 -21.22
C GLY A 348 11.84 7.85 -20.65
N TYR A 349 12.41 8.87 -21.29
CA TYR A 349 13.58 9.58 -20.78
C TYR A 349 13.36 10.13 -19.36
N ALA A 350 12.28 10.88 -19.17
CA ALA A 350 11.95 11.48 -17.87
C ALA A 350 11.72 10.41 -16.78
N ALA A 351 11.04 9.31 -17.12
CA ALA A 351 10.80 8.21 -16.21
C ALA A 351 12.11 7.53 -15.77
N CYS A 352 12.95 7.14 -16.73
CA CYS A 352 14.26 6.54 -16.43
C CYS A 352 15.17 7.49 -15.64
N LYS A 353 15.19 8.77 -16.03
CA LYS A 353 15.98 9.80 -15.32
C LYS A 353 15.56 9.91 -13.85
N ARG A 354 14.26 9.99 -13.58
CA ARG A 354 13.73 10.07 -12.23
C ARG A 354 14.07 8.83 -11.41
N LEU A 355 13.92 7.63 -11.97
CA LEU A 355 14.29 6.37 -11.30
C LEU A 355 15.76 6.33 -10.86
N LEU A 356 16.66 6.89 -11.68
CA LEU A 356 18.10 6.92 -11.43
C LEU A 356 18.49 8.03 -10.45
N ASP A 357 17.99 9.25 -10.66
CA ASP A 357 18.36 10.43 -9.85
C ASP A 357 17.86 10.31 -8.40
N GLU A 358 16.64 9.78 -8.20
CA GLU A 358 16.01 9.60 -6.89
C GLU A 358 16.31 8.20 -6.29
N ASN A 359 17.06 7.34 -7.02
CA ASN A 359 17.41 5.97 -6.60
C ASN A 359 16.18 5.16 -6.11
N LEU A 360 15.08 5.19 -6.88
CA LEU A 360 13.79 4.62 -6.48
C LEU A 360 13.71 3.11 -6.65
N ALA A 361 14.34 2.58 -7.71
CA ALA A 361 14.28 1.15 -8.05
C ALA A 361 15.33 0.34 -7.27
N PRO A 362 15.05 -0.95 -6.97
CA PRO A 362 16.02 -1.87 -6.40
C PRO A 362 17.31 -1.98 -7.25
N PRO A 363 18.47 -2.23 -6.61
CA PRO A 363 19.78 -2.24 -7.30
C PRO A 363 19.85 -3.16 -8.51
N GLU A 364 19.19 -4.31 -8.49
CA GLU A 364 19.15 -5.31 -9.56
C GLU A 364 18.49 -4.81 -10.86
N HIS A 365 17.70 -3.76 -10.79
CA HIS A 365 17.06 -3.14 -11.98
C HIS A 365 17.87 -1.98 -12.56
N ARG A 366 18.87 -1.46 -11.81
CA ARG A 366 19.56 -0.22 -12.12
C ARG A 366 20.28 -0.25 -13.47
N ASP A 367 20.96 -1.33 -13.79
CA ASP A 367 21.73 -1.44 -15.06
C ASP A 367 20.81 -1.40 -16.28
N ARG A 368 19.71 -2.15 -16.24
CA ARG A 368 18.70 -2.14 -17.31
C ARG A 368 18.04 -0.75 -17.46
N ILE A 369 17.72 -0.08 -16.35
CA ILE A 369 17.15 1.28 -16.36
C ILE A 369 18.16 2.27 -16.94
N MET A 370 19.45 2.13 -16.63
CA MET A 370 20.53 2.96 -17.17
C MET A 370 20.68 2.76 -18.69
N GLU A 371 20.58 1.54 -19.18
CA GLU A 371 20.62 1.25 -20.63
C GLU A 371 19.43 1.89 -21.36
N ASN A 372 18.23 1.76 -20.81
CA ASN A 372 17.04 2.45 -21.34
C ASN A 372 17.24 3.98 -21.35
N PHE A 373 17.74 4.54 -20.26
CA PHE A 373 18.02 5.98 -20.15
C PHE A 373 18.96 6.47 -21.26
N LYS A 374 20.11 5.81 -21.45
CA LYS A 374 21.08 6.17 -22.50
C LYS A 374 20.48 6.09 -23.91
N SER A 375 19.63 5.09 -24.14
CA SER A 375 18.94 4.93 -25.42
C SER A 375 17.96 6.07 -25.67
N TYR A 376 17.20 6.48 -24.64
CA TYR A 376 16.30 7.63 -24.72
C TYR A 376 17.04 8.96 -24.88
N GLU A 377 18.14 9.16 -24.14
CA GLU A 377 18.94 10.38 -24.20
C GLU A 377 19.38 10.68 -25.63
N LYS A 378 19.90 9.67 -26.33
CA LYS A 378 20.29 9.79 -27.73
C LYS A 378 19.12 10.21 -28.63
N VAL A 379 17.97 9.54 -28.50
CA VAL A 379 16.79 9.83 -29.34
C VAL A 379 16.22 11.23 -29.05
N VAL A 380 16.17 11.63 -27.79
CA VAL A 380 15.66 12.95 -27.37
C VAL A 380 16.57 14.06 -27.87
N MET A 381 17.90 13.91 -27.80
CA MET A 381 18.87 14.88 -28.35
C MET A 381 18.73 15.01 -29.87
N GLU A 382 18.56 13.92 -30.59
CA GLU A 382 18.35 13.94 -32.07
C GLU A 382 17.05 14.70 -32.42
N ILE A 383 15.94 14.44 -31.72
CA ILE A 383 14.68 15.14 -31.94
C ILE A 383 14.81 16.65 -31.62
N GLN A 384 15.47 17.02 -30.53
CA GLN A 384 15.72 18.42 -30.18
C GLN A 384 16.55 19.15 -31.24
N ALA A 385 17.63 18.51 -31.74
CA ALA A 385 18.45 19.07 -32.80
C ALA A 385 17.65 19.28 -34.10
N GLN A 386 16.85 18.32 -34.53
CA GLN A 386 15.98 18.43 -35.71
C GLN A 386 14.94 19.56 -35.54
N THR A 387 14.30 19.65 -34.36
CA THR A 387 13.33 20.70 -34.08
C THR A 387 13.96 22.09 -34.12
N ALA A 388 15.15 22.26 -33.53
CA ALA A 388 15.89 23.52 -33.58
C ALA A 388 16.27 23.92 -35.00
N GLN A 389 16.69 22.97 -35.85
CA GLN A 389 16.97 23.22 -37.27
C GLN A 389 15.73 23.66 -38.04
N GLN A 390 14.58 23.02 -37.80
CA GLN A 390 13.31 23.39 -38.44
C GLN A 390 12.84 24.78 -38.00
N GLU A 391 12.97 25.14 -36.72
CA GLU A 391 12.62 26.46 -36.21
C GLU A 391 13.53 27.55 -36.84
N MET A 392 14.85 27.29 -36.96
CA MET A 392 15.78 28.23 -37.60
C MET A 392 15.41 28.45 -39.07
N ALA A 393 15.15 27.36 -39.79
CA ALA A 393 14.75 27.45 -41.20
C ALA A 393 13.45 28.26 -41.39
N ARG A 394 12.46 28.04 -40.51
CA ARG A 394 11.19 28.81 -40.50
C ARG A 394 11.39 30.30 -40.21
N MET A 395 12.27 30.63 -39.25
CA MET A 395 12.60 32.02 -38.94
C MET A 395 13.33 32.72 -40.08
N GLU A 396 14.23 32.02 -40.81
CA GLU A 396 14.93 32.56 -42.00
C GLU A 396 13.97 32.81 -43.14
N GLU A 397 13.03 31.89 -43.38
CA GLU A 397 12.01 32.05 -44.40
C GLU A 397 11.09 33.24 -44.11
N GLU A 398 10.66 33.40 -42.83
CA GLU A 398 9.84 34.53 -42.40
C GLU A 398 10.61 35.87 -42.55
N ARG A 399 11.93 35.90 -42.23
CA ARG A 399 12.78 37.08 -42.46
C ARG A 399 12.90 37.41 -43.94
N ARG A 400 13.06 36.41 -44.84
CA ARG A 400 13.10 36.58 -46.29
C ARG A 400 11.77 37.16 -46.79
N ARG A 401 10.64 36.61 -46.38
CA ARG A 401 9.30 37.08 -46.77
C ARG A 401 9.05 38.53 -46.29
N LYS A 402 9.42 38.87 -45.07
CA LYS A 402 9.33 40.27 -44.58
C LYS A 402 10.22 41.25 -45.37
N LYS A 403 11.39 40.81 -45.81
CA LYS A 403 12.30 41.62 -46.66
C LYS A 403 11.68 41.83 -48.04
N GLU A 404 11.18 40.79 -48.69
CA GLU A 404 10.47 40.86 -49.97
C GLU A 404 9.23 41.76 -49.92
N GLU A 405 8.40 41.66 -48.86
CA GLU A 405 7.27 42.54 -48.65
C GLU A 405 7.68 44.02 -48.47
N LYS A 406 8.75 44.28 -47.76
CA LYS A 406 9.28 45.67 -47.61
C LYS A 406 9.79 46.19 -48.93
N GLU A 407 10.44 45.39 -49.75
CA GLU A 407 10.97 45.78 -51.05
C GLU A 407 9.83 46.02 -52.07
N ALA A 408 8.81 45.13 -52.07
CA ALA A 408 7.59 45.34 -52.85
C ALA A 408 6.82 46.59 -52.48
N LYS A 409 6.71 46.92 -51.19
CA LYS A 409 6.12 48.20 -50.72
C LYS A 409 6.93 49.41 -51.13
N ARG A 410 8.27 49.30 -51.22
CA ARG A 410 9.16 50.36 -51.66
C ARG A 410 9.09 50.62 -53.17
N LEU A 411 8.85 49.58 -53.95
CA LEU A 411 8.69 49.62 -55.41
C LEU A 411 7.28 49.93 -55.87
N ALA A 412 6.30 49.88 -54.99
CA ALA A 412 4.91 50.22 -55.30
C ALA A 412 4.78 51.73 -55.67
N PRO A 413 4.11 52.05 -56.77
CA PRO A 413 3.95 53.45 -57.23
C PRO A 413 3.23 54.26 -56.14
N LYS A 414 3.87 55.39 -55.74
CA LYS A 414 3.26 56.32 -54.78
C LYS A 414 1.88 56.75 -55.22
N LYS A 415 0.85 56.51 -54.47
CA LYS A 415 -0.48 57.05 -54.72
C LYS A 415 -0.39 58.57 -54.89
N PRO A 416 -1.01 59.18 -55.94
CA PRO A 416 -0.92 60.63 -56.13
C PRO A 416 -1.44 61.35 -54.89
N THR A 417 -0.67 62.31 -54.43
CA THR A 417 -1.00 63.14 -53.24
C THR A 417 -2.26 63.92 -53.54
N LYS A 418 -3.12 64.17 -52.52
CA LYS A 418 -4.38 64.90 -52.65
C LYS A 418 -4.28 66.24 -53.35
N THR A 419 -3.09 66.84 -53.49
CA THR A 419 -2.81 68.12 -54.17
C THR A 419 -2.93 68.01 -55.70
N GLU A 420 -2.70 66.90 -56.35
CA GLU A 420 -2.87 66.77 -57.80
C GLU A 420 -4.36 66.56 -58.23
N SER A 421 -5.21 66.05 -57.33
CA SER A 421 -6.64 65.87 -57.58
C SER A 421 -7.42 67.22 -57.59
N VAL A 422 -6.92 68.26 -56.93
CA VAL A 422 -7.51 69.57 -56.86
C VAL A 422 -7.24 70.39 -58.15
N LYS A 423 -6.07 70.29 -58.75
CA LYS A 423 -5.70 70.91 -59.99
C LYS A 423 -6.47 70.38 -61.21
N SER A 424 -6.84 69.12 -61.20
CA SER A 424 -7.68 68.51 -62.22
C SER A 424 -9.16 68.93 -62.19
N ARG A 425 -9.71 69.22 -60.99
CA ARG A 425 -11.09 69.75 -60.85
C ARG A 425 -11.26 71.22 -61.28
N TYR A 426 -10.26 72.06 -61.17
CA TYR A 426 -10.30 73.46 -61.63
C TYR A 426 -10.18 73.62 -63.13
N LYS A 427 -9.47 72.72 -63.86
CA LYS A 427 -9.43 72.72 -65.31
C LYS A 427 -10.72 72.33 -66.02
N LYS A 428 -11.65 71.61 -65.37
CA LYS A 428 -12.94 71.22 -65.92
C LYS A 428 -14.05 72.31 -65.71
N ARG A 429 -13.86 73.31 -64.84
CA ARG A 429 -14.81 74.41 -64.62
C ARG A 429 -14.57 75.64 -65.49
N ALA A 430 -13.42 75.74 -66.22
CA ALA A 430 -13.10 76.85 -67.10
C ALA A 430 -13.45 76.58 -68.60
N LYS A 431 -14.21 75.50 -68.89
CA LYS A 431 -14.78 75.17 -70.20
C LYS A 431 -16.24 74.80 -70.12
N ARG A 432 -17.04 75.70 -69.53
CA ARG A 432 -18.47 75.77 -69.71
C ARG A 432 -18.82 77.26 -69.77
#